data_5e0cbe1b80565a7eed6ed51bda482a0b
#
_entry.id   5e0cbe1b80565a7eed6ed51bda482a0b
#
_cell.length_a   1.000
_cell.length_b   1.000
_cell.length_c   1.000
_cell.angle_alpha   90.00
_cell.angle_beta   90.00
_cell.angle_gamma   90.00
#
_symmetry.space_group_name_H-M   'P 1'
#
loop_
_entity.id
_entity.type
_entity.pdbx_description
1 polymer ?
#
loop_
_entity_poly.entity_id
_entity_poly.type
_entity_poly.pdbx_seq_one_letter_code
_entity_poly.pdbx_strand_id
1 'polypeptide(L)'
;MPNQRPLDGQSLVPLIDSRKMNKSRAMGFWDAPFKGIGTASDRWMKELYDAQQKGGDLAPQEHSLNAAKLPNPKHPLDSFPGHSAWIDSHWKLHRIQDKNGKVKWELYDLGADPKETKDLASSDEQRVKQMRKQLDAWLKSVARSLNGEDY
;
A
#
# COMPACT_ATOMS: atom_id res chain seq x y z
N MET A 1 1.84 -30.14 -6.84
CA MET A 1 2.04 -28.72 -7.10
C MET A 1 2.55 -28.09 -5.81
N PRO A 2 3.56 -27.24 -5.83
CA PRO A 2 3.93 -26.52 -4.63
C PRO A 2 2.70 -25.77 -4.11
N ASN A 3 2.54 -25.67 -2.80
CA ASN A 3 1.45 -24.97 -2.14
C ASN A 3 1.46 -23.51 -2.62
N GLN A 4 0.65 -23.24 -3.65
CA GLN A 4 0.51 -21.87 -4.15
C GLN A 4 -0.28 -21.08 -3.13
N ARG A 5 0.28 -20.01 -2.63
CA ARG A 5 -0.40 -19.09 -1.73
C ARG A 5 -1.64 -18.50 -2.37
N PRO A 6 -2.64 -18.14 -1.58
CA PRO A 6 -3.79 -17.40 -2.08
C PRO A 6 -3.29 -16.15 -2.80
N LEU A 7 -3.64 -16.00 -4.07
CA LEU A 7 -3.31 -14.80 -4.83
C LEU A 7 -4.03 -13.60 -4.23
N ASP A 8 -3.31 -12.49 -4.13
CA ASP A 8 -3.92 -11.21 -3.73
C ASP A 8 -4.83 -10.63 -4.80
N GLY A 9 -4.69 -11.07 -6.03
CA GLY A 9 -5.54 -10.68 -7.16
C GLY A 9 -6.90 -11.39 -7.16
N GLN A 10 -7.89 -10.77 -7.78
CA GLN A 10 -9.19 -11.36 -8.09
C GLN A 10 -9.30 -11.62 -9.60
N SER A 11 -9.85 -12.78 -9.96
CA SER A 11 -10.15 -13.07 -11.37
C SER A 11 -11.20 -12.08 -11.89
N LEU A 12 -10.91 -11.44 -13.02
CA LEU A 12 -11.85 -10.57 -13.73
C LEU A 12 -12.75 -11.36 -14.70
N VAL A 13 -12.54 -12.68 -14.86
CA VAL A 13 -13.36 -13.52 -15.74
C VAL A 13 -14.86 -13.39 -15.46
N PRO A 14 -15.35 -13.43 -14.20
CA PRO A 14 -16.77 -13.24 -13.95
C PRO A 14 -17.30 -11.87 -14.40
N LEU A 15 -16.46 -10.82 -14.34
CA LEU A 15 -16.85 -9.50 -14.82
C LEU A 15 -16.95 -9.47 -16.35
N ILE A 16 -16.03 -10.16 -17.05
CA ILE A 16 -16.02 -10.25 -18.52
C ILE A 16 -17.20 -11.07 -19.00
N ASP A 17 -17.44 -12.24 -18.41
CA ASP A 17 -18.46 -13.18 -18.87
C ASP A 17 -19.89 -12.78 -18.49
N SER A 18 -20.09 -12.29 -17.26
CA SER A 18 -21.42 -12.02 -16.72
C SER A 18 -21.71 -10.55 -16.40
N ARG A 19 -20.73 -9.66 -16.59
CA ARG A 19 -20.76 -8.24 -16.19
C ARG A 19 -21.10 -8.03 -14.71
N LYS A 20 -20.85 -9.05 -13.88
CA LYS A 20 -21.09 -9.00 -12.43
C LYS A 20 -19.80 -9.33 -11.68
N MET A 21 -19.37 -8.44 -10.82
CA MET A 21 -18.37 -8.77 -9.78
C MET A 21 -19.11 -9.15 -8.50
N ASN A 22 -18.83 -10.33 -7.97
CA ASN A 22 -19.55 -10.86 -6.81
C ASN A 22 -19.24 -10.18 -5.48
N LYS A 23 -18.13 -9.42 -5.38
CA LYS A 23 -17.78 -8.61 -4.19
C LYS A 23 -16.77 -7.53 -4.56
N SER A 24 -17.00 -6.32 -4.06
CA SER A 24 -15.92 -5.33 -3.90
C SER A 24 -14.87 -5.92 -2.95
N ARG A 25 -13.60 -5.87 -3.35
CA ARG A 25 -12.50 -6.27 -2.47
C ARG A 25 -12.01 -5.06 -1.71
N ALA A 26 -11.86 -5.22 -0.42
CA ALA A 26 -11.21 -4.21 0.40
C ALA A 26 -9.72 -4.09 0.02
N MET A 27 -9.20 -2.87 0.02
CA MET A 27 -7.81 -2.55 -0.36
C MET A 27 -7.15 -1.72 0.72
N GLY A 28 -5.91 -2.09 1.04
CA GLY A 28 -5.04 -1.32 1.92
C GLY A 28 -4.02 -0.49 1.14
N PHE A 29 -3.65 0.64 1.73
CA PHE A 29 -2.60 1.54 1.24
C PHE A 29 -1.72 1.93 2.43
N TRP A 30 -0.42 1.94 2.23
CA TRP A 30 0.52 2.35 3.27
C TRP A 30 1.66 3.16 2.68
N ASP A 31 1.73 4.43 3.05
CA ASP A 31 2.86 5.32 2.80
C ASP A 31 3.78 5.29 4.04
N ALA A 32 4.76 4.41 3.98
CA ALA A 32 5.69 4.18 5.07
C ALA A 32 6.97 5.00 4.86
N PRO A 33 7.30 5.92 5.77
CA PRO A 33 8.54 6.68 5.69
C PRO A 33 9.71 5.80 6.16
N PHE A 34 10.15 4.86 5.33
CA PHE A 34 11.31 4.04 5.63
C PHE A 34 12.59 4.85 5.40
N LYS A 35 13.29 5.18 6.48
CA LYS A 35 14.60 5.83 6.39
C LYS A 35 15.59 4.93 5.64
N GLY A 36 16.23 5.46 4.60
CA GLY A 36 17.24 4.76 3.82
C GLY A 36 16.74 3.96 2.62
N ILE A 37 15.41 3.84 2.44
CA ILE A 37 14.80 3.29 1.23
C ILE A 37 14.09 4.43 0.50
N GLY A 38 14.86 5.40 0.03
CA GLY A 38 14.38 6.40 -0.91
C GLY A 38 14.48 5.81 -2.31
N THR A 39 13.36 5.65 -3.01
CA THR A 39 13.40 5.40 -4.44
C THR A 39 13.80 6.72 -5.11
N ALA A 40 15.05 6.81 -5.56
CA ALA A 40 15.50 7.92 -6.42
C ALA A 40 14.92 7.76 -7.84
N SER A 41 13.64 7.37 -7.94
CA SER A 41 13.00 7.01 -9.21
C SER A 41 12.95 8.18 -10.20
N ASP A 42 12.75 9.40 -9.72
CA ASP A 42 12.78 10.63 -10.53
C ASP A 42 14.18 10.85 -11.13
N ARG A 43 15.23 10.67 -10.34
CA ARG A 43 16.61 10.77 -10.81
C ARG A 43 16.92 9.67 -11.82
N TRP A 44 16.55 8.43 -11.52
CA TRP A 44 16.79 7.29 -12.42
C TRP A 44 16.02 7.42 -13.73
N MET A 45 14.79 7.91 -13.69
CA MET A 45 14.01 8.19 -14.89
C MET A 45 14.62 9.31 -15.72
N LYS A 46 15.18 10.34 -15.08
CA LYS A 46 15.90 11.42 -15.77
C LYS A 46 17.19 10.90 -16.42
N GLU A 47 17.99 10.12 -15.71
CA GLU A 47 19.23 9.49 -16.23
C GLU A 47 18.91 8.60 -17.44
N LEU A 48 17.84 7.81 -17.37
CA LEU A 48 17.33 6.98 -18.45
C LEU A 48 16.95 7.82 -19.67
N TYR A 49 16.17 8.87 -19.47
CA TYR A 49 15.75 9.79 -20.52
C TYR A 49 16.94 10.46 -21.18
N ASP A 50 17.90 10.99 -20.40
CA ASP A 50 19.10 11.66 -20.90
C ASP A 50 19.99 10.69 -21.71
N ALA A 51 20.07 9.42 -21.31
CA ALA A 51 20.80 8.39 -22.05
C ALA A 51 20.12 8.06 -23.40
N GLN A 52 18.80 7.89 -23.40
CA GLN A 52 18.01 7.65 -24.62
C GLN A 52 18.10 8.80 -25.63
N GLN A 53 18.08 10.05 -25.15
CA GLN A 53 18.25 11.23 -25.99
C GLN A 53 19.62 11.28 -26.70
N LYS A 54 20.65 10.72 -26.09
CA LYS A 54 22.01 10.65 -26.63
C LYS A 54 22.26 9.43 -27.51
N GLY A 55 21.22 8.59 -27.74
CA GLY A 55 21.36 7.35 -28.51
C GLY A 55 22.26 6.31 -27.83
N GLY A 56 22.49 6.45 -26.54
CA GLY A 56 23.29 5.50 -25.77
C GLY A 56 22.49 4.27 -25.36
N ASP A 57 23.14 3.12 -25.36
CA ASP A 57 22.64 1.92 -24.70
C ASP A 57 22.62 2.14 -23.18
N LEU A 58 21.51 1.75 -22.57
CA LEU A 58 21.43 1.72 -21.11
C LEU A 58 22.28 0.59 -20.59
N ALA A 59 23.48 0.93 -20.14
CA ALA A 59 24.22 0.00 -19.31
C ALA A 59 23.33 -0.42 -18.13
N PRO A 60 23.26 -1.72 -17.77
CA PRO A 60 22.52 -2.17 -16.60
C PRO A 60 22.97 -1.34 -15.41
N GLN A 61 22.05 -0.56 -14.85
CA GLN A 61 22.41 0.36 -13.78
C GLN A 61 22.86 -0.45 -12.56
N GLU A 62 24.01 -0.12 -12.00
CA GLU A 62 24.59 -0.81 -10.84
C GLU A 62 23.60 -0.95 -9.68
N HIS A 63 22.67 0.00 -9.55
CA HIS A 63 21.66 -0.02 -8.46
C HIS A 63 20.66 -1.16 -8.60
N SER A 64 20.29 -1.58 -9.83
CA SER A 64 19.38 -2.72 -10.01
C SER A 64 20.07 -4.06 -9.85
N LEU A 65 21.39 -4.10 -10.09
CA LEU A 65 22.20 -5.30 -9.93
C LEU A 65 22.68 -5.53 -8.48
N ASN A 66 22.60 -4.51 -7.64
CA ASN A 66 23.07 -4.55 -6.25
C ASN A 66 21.93 -4.59 -5.23
N ALA A 67 20.73 -5.07 -5.59
CA ALA A 67 19.59 -5.20 -4.67
C ALA A 67 19.97 -6.02 -3.42
N ALA A 68 20.84 -7.00 -3.53
CA ALA A 68 21.35 -7.76 -2.38
C ALA A 68 22.21 -6.94 -1.40
N LYS A 69 22.71 -5.77 -1.80
CA LYS A 69 23.48 -4.86 -0.94
C LYS A 69 22.60 -3.81 -0.27
N LEU A 70 21.31 -3.74 -0.62
CA LEU A 70 20.39 -2.84 0.06
C LEU A 70 20.21 -3.29 1.52
N PRO A 71 20.19 -2.36 2.47
CA PRO A 71 19.86 -2.70 3.84
C PRO A 71 18.46 -3.35 3.85
N ASN A 72 18.37 -4.55 4.41
CA ASN A 72 17.10 -5.23 4.63
C ASN A 72 16.75 -5.15 6.13
N PRO A 73 16.26 -4.00 6.60
CA PRO A 73 15.88 -3.83 7.99
C PRO A 73 14.67 -4.70 8.30
N LYS A 74 14.70 -5.37 9.44
CA LYS A 74 13.50 -6.05 9.95
C LYS A 74 12.44 -5.01 10.32
N HIS A 75 11.23 -5.19 9.80
CA HIS A 75 10.09 -4.33 10.07
C HIS A 75 9.30 -4.89 11.27
N PRO A 76 9.03 -4.07 12.31
CA PRO A 76 8.20 -4.49 13.43
C PRO A 76 6.76 -4.85 12.97
N LEU A 77 6.18 -5.88 13.60
CA LEU A 77 4.80 -6.31 13.29
C LEU A 77 3.72 -5.58 14.10
N ASP A 78 4.13 -4.65 14.94
CA ASP A 78 3.28 -3.88 15.86
C ASP A 78 3.44 -2.35 15.71
N SER A 79 4.31 -1.92 14.80
CA SER A 79 4.58 -0.50 14.55
C SER A 79 4.49 -0.20 13.05
N PHE A 80 3.56 0.66 12.69
CA PHE A 80 3.27 1.03 11.30
C PHE A 80 3.38 2.54 11.15
N PRO A 81 4.62 3.08 10.94
CA PRO A 81 4.82 4.51 10.80
C PRO A 81 4.19 5.05 9.51
N GLY A 82 3.86 6.34 9.53
CA GLY A 82 3.35 7.05 8.38
C GLY A 82 1.83 7.01 8.24
N HIS A 83 1.38 7.16 7.00
CA HIS A 83 -0.02 7.22 6.65
C HIS A 83 -0.47 5.90 6.05
N SER A 84 -1.62 5.40 6.48
CA SER A 84 -2.24 4.24 5.86
C SER A 84 -3.74 4.44 5.69
N ALA A 85 -4.32 3.76 4.72
CA ALA A 85 -5.75 3.81 4.45
C ALA A 85 -6.30 2.43 4.15
N TRP A 86 -7.57 2.24 4.43
CA TRP A 86 -8.35 1.04 4.12
C TRP A 86 -9.62 1.44 3.38
N ILE A 87 -9.81 0.90 2.20
CA ILE A 87 -11.03 1.09 1.40
C ILE A 87 -11.80 -0.22 1.38
N ASP A 88 -13.04 -0.18 1.83
CA ASP A 88 -13.99 -1.29 1.75
C ASP A 88 -15.30 -0.79 1.13
N SER A 89 -15.57 -1.22 -0.11
CA SER A 89 -16.67 -0.70 -0.92
C SER A 89 -16.52 0.81 -1.14
N HIS A 90 -17.43 1.62 -0.62
CA HIS A 90 -17.40 3.08 -0.69
C HIS A 90 -16.89 3.74 0.58
N TRP A 91 -16.53 2.97 1.60
CA TRP A 91 -15.99 3.50 2.84
C TRP A 91 -14.47 3.57 2.81
N LYS A 92 -13.90 4.67 3.27
CA LYS A 92 -12.47 4.85 3.40
C LYS A 92 -12.10 5.28 4.82
N LEU A 93 -11.24 4.50 5.45
CA LEU A 93 -10.67 4.80 6.76
C LEU A 93 -9.21 5.22 6.57
N HIS A 94 -8.84 6.39 7.07
CA HIS A 94 -7.46 6.83 7.17
C HIS A 94 -6.91 6.61 8.57
N ARG A 95 -5.66 6.19 8.61
CA ARG A 95 -4.80 6.19 9.79
C ARG A 95 -3.64 7.14 9.53
N ILE A 96 -3.63 8.26 10.19
CA ILE A 96 -2.66 9.34 10.00
C ILE A 96 -1.81 9.43 11.25
N GLN A 97 -0.50 9.21 11.13
CA GLN A 97 0.43 9.36 12.24
C GLN A 97 1.18 10.68 12.10
N ASP A 98 1.17 11.48 13.16
CA ASP A 98 1.92 12.73 13.22
C ASP A 98 3.42 12.50 13.54
N LYS A 99 4.19 13.59 13.55
CA LYS A 99 5.64 13.56 13.85
C LYS A 99 5.96 13.07 15.27
N ASN A 100 5.00 13.10 16.17
CA ASN A 100 5.14 12.66 17.56
C ASN A 100 4.67 11.22 17.76
N GLY A 101 4.26 10.53 16.68
CA GLY A 101 3.76 9.17 16.73
C GLY A 101 2.28 9.05 17.10
N LYS A 102 1.58 10.17 17.34
CA LYS A 102 0.14 10.18 17.66
C LYS A 102 -0.66 9.83 16.40
N VAL A 103 -1.57 8.87 16.52
CA VAL A 103 -2.44 8.42 15.44
C VAL A 103 -3.79 9.12 15.51
N LYS A 104 -4.22 9.71 14.39
CA LYS A 104 -5.56 10.20 14.11
C LYS A 104 -6.25 9.23 13.15
N TRP A 105 -7.55 9.03 13.35
CA TRP A 105 -8.41 8.25 12.46
C TRP A 105 -9.44 9.16 11.83
N GLU A 106 -9.68 9.01 10.53
CA GLU A 106 -10.70 9.74 9.78
C GLU A 106 -11.47 8.74 8.92
N LEU A 107 -12.79 8.88 8.86
CA LEU A 107 -13.68 8.00 8.11
C LEU A 107 -14.49 8.80 7.09
N TYR A 108 -14.53 8.31 5.87
CA TYR A 108 -15.24 8.96 4.77
C TYR A 108 -16.14 7.98 4.01
N ASP A 109 -17.29 8.47 3.57
CA ASP A 109 -18.17 7.79 2.62
C ASP A 109 -17.93 8.34 1.20
N LEU A 110 -17.09 7.67 0.43
CA LEU A 110 -16.72 8.11 -0.92
C LEU A 110 -17.90 8.07 -1.91
N GLY A 111 -18.99 7.34 -1.59
CA GLY A 111 -20.19 7.32 -2.40
C GLY A 111 -20.99 8.61 -2.30
N ALA A 112 -21.03 9.20 -1.11
CA ALA A 112 -21.73 10.46 -0.84
C ALA A 112 -20.79 11.68 -0.89
N ASP A 113 -19.52 11.49 -0.50
CA ASP A 113 -18.50 12.54 -0.38
C ASP A 113 -17.16 12.10 -1.01
N PRO A 114 -17.05 12.07 -2.35
CA PRO A 114 -15.81 11.66 -3.02
C PRO A 114 -14.65 12.63 -2.82
N LYS A 115 -14.89 13.81 -2.22
CA LYS A 115 -13.85 14.83 -1.91
C LYS A 115 -13.34 14.72 -0.47
N GLU A 116 -13.87 13.79 0.33
CA GLU A 116 -13.43 13.58 1.72
C GLU A 116 -13.53 14.87 2.57
N THR A 117 -14.63 15.61 2.42
CA THR A 117 -14.82 16.91 3.10
C THR A 117 -15.39 16.77 4.49
N LYS A 118 -16.07 15.65 4.79
CA LYS A 118 -16.76 15.42 6.05
C LYS A 118 -16.26 14.16 6.74
N ASP A 119 -15.44 14.33 7.77
CA ASP A 119 -15.00 13.22 8.62
C ASP A 119 -16.17 12.68 9.45
N LEU A 120 -16.45 11.37 9.31
CA LEU A 120 -17.51 10.64 9.98
C LEU A 120 -16.99 9.76 11.14
N ALA A 121 -15.71 9.84 11.50
CA ALA A 121 -15.11 8.95 12.49
C ALA A 121 -15.79 9.01 13.86
N SER A 122 -16.23 10.20 14.28
CA SER A 122 -16.95 10.39 15.55
C SER A 122 -18.43 9.98 15.49
N SER A 123 -19.02 9.91 14.29
CA SER A 123 -20.44 9.58 14.11
C SER A 123 -20.69 8.10 13.83
N ASP A 124 -19.68 7.33 13.36
CA ASP A 124 -19.76 5.89 13.10
C ASP A 124 -18.55 5.15 13.72
N GLU A 125 -18.43 5.20 15.03
CA GLU A 125 -17.34 4.55 15.78
C GLU A 125 -17.31 3.03 15.57
N GLN A 126 -18.47 2.41 15.36
CA GLN A 126 -18.55 0.97 15.11
C GLN A 126 -17.85 0.59 13.80
N ARG A 127 -18.07 1.34 12.74
CA ARG A 127 -17.41 1.15 11.45
C ARG A 127 -15.91 1.41 11.55
N VAL A 128 -15.51 2.50 12.22
CA VAL A 128 -14.11 2.79 12.51
C VAL A 128 -13.44 1.59 13.16
N LYS A 129 -14.04 1.04 14.22
CA LYS A 129 -13.49 -0.14 14.95
C LYS A 129 -13.35 -1.37 14.04
N GLN A 130 -14.34 -1.64 13.21
CA GLN A 130 -14.31 -2.76 12.28
C GLN A 130 -13.20 -2.59 11.22
N MET A 131 -13.19 -1.45 10.52
CA MET A 131 -12.23 -1.18 9.46
C MET A 131 -10.79 -1.06 9.99
N ARG A 132 -10.62 -0.51 11.20
CA ARG A 132 -9.33 -0.49 11.90
C ARG A 132 -8.78 -1.90 12.11
N LYS A 133 -9.61 -2.84 12.58
CA LYS A 133 -9.20 -4.25 12.76
C LYS A 133 -8.73 -4.88 11.43
N GLN A 134 -9.41 -4.57 10.34
CA GLN A 134 -9.05 -5.07 9.00
C GLN A 134 -7.73 -4.45 8.51
N LEU A 135 -7.58 -3.12 8.67
CA LEU A 135 -6.35 -2.42 8.32
C LEU A 135 -5.15 -2.93 9.12
N ASP A 136 -5.30 -3.08 10.45
CA ASP A 136 -4.23 -3.59 11.31
C ASP A 136 -3.79 -5.02 10.90
N ALA A 137 -4.73 -5.88 10.55
CA ALA A 137 -4.42 -7.23 10.06
C ALA A 137 -3.66 -7.19 8.72
N TRP A 138 -4.07 -6.32 7.81
CA TRP A 138 -3.41 -6.13 6.53
C TRP A 138 -2.01 -5.53 6.69
N LEU A 139 -1.81 -4.51 7.53
CA LEU A 139 -0.50 -3.92 7.81
C LEU A 139 0.49 -4.94 8.37
N LYS A 140 0.04 -5.83 9.27
CA LYS A 140 0.85 -6.94 9.77
C LYS A 140 1.26 -7.90 8.66
N SER A 141 0.34 -8.22 7.74
CA SER A 141 0.63 -9.06 6.58
C SER A 141 1.68 -8.41 5.68
N VAL A 142 1.55 -7.12 5.39
CA VAL A 142 2.54 -6.37 4.59
C VAL A 142 3.91 -6.33 5.28
N ALA A 143 3.96 -6.09 6.60
CA ALA A 143 5.23 -6.09 7.33
C ALA A 143 5.92 -7.46 7.31
N ARG A 144 5.16 -8.57 7.39
CA ARG A 144 5.71 -9.92 7.20
C ARG A 144 6.27 -10.13 5.79
N SER A 145 5.55 -9.66 4.78
CA SER A 145 6.00 -9.72 3.39
C SER A 145 7.31 -8.94 3.19
N LEU A 146 7.39 -7.73 3.75
CA LEU A 146 8.61 -6.93 3.75
C LEU A 146 9.78 -7.61 4.46
N ASN A 147 9.51 -8.45 5.46
CA ASN A 147 10.52 -9.25 6.16
C ASN A 147 10.88 -10.55 5.42
N GLY A 148 10.24 -10.85 4.29
CA GLY A 148 10.42 -12.12 3.56
C GLY A 148 9.82 -13.33 4.27
N GLU A 149 8.84 -13.13 5.16
CA GLU A 149 8.23 -14.21 5.96
C GLU A 149 7.04 -14.87 5.24
N ASP A 150 6.72 -14.44 4.05
CA ASP A 150 5.60 -14.95 3.27
C ASP A 150 5.99 -15.74 2.02
N TYR A 151 7.29 -16.01 1.84
CA TYR A 151 7.86 -16.86 0.78
C TYR A 151 8.54 -18.11 1.34
#